data_69166fea7e1f025f11165d8d8d7a4bd9
#
_entry.id   69166fea7e1f025f11165d8d8d7a4bd9
#
_cell.length_a   1.000
_cell.length_b   1.000
_cell.length_c   1.000
_cell.angle_alpha   90.00
_cell.angle_beta   90.00
_cell.angle_gamma   90.00
#
_symmetry.space_group_name_H-M   'P 1'
#
loop_
_entity.id
_entity.type
_entity.pdbx_description
1 polymer ?
#
loop_
_entity_poly.entity_id
_entity_poly.type
_entity_poly.pdbx_seq_one_letter_code
_entity_poly.pdbx_strand_id
1 'polypeptide(L)'
;MKKILFLAAMATLSLAANAEDEKKDSVNPNKPVFTTIIENPITSIKNQARSGTCWNYSTLSYFEAEILKKTKKTYDLCEMFVCNKNYMDRAILKVRMHGDAQFSQGGSAYDVLYVLQNYGICPEEAMPAPGTLYGDTLNNFNQLFAVMEPYVKAVATKDVKKLNPAWKNGLQGILDAYLGKCPENFKYEGKQYTPKTFAASLGLDWNDYVSITSYTHHPFYTAFPVEVQDNWRQPGTYP
;
A
#
# COMPACT_ATOMS: atom_id res chain seq x y z
N MET A 1 76.98 20.41 -23.47
CA MET A 1 76.99 19.11 -22.79
C MET A 1 75.69 18.97 -21.96
N LYS A 2 74.66 18.42 -22.49
CA LYS A 2 73.53 17.86 -21.73
C LYS A 2 72.78 16.95 -22.68
N LYS A 3 72.83 15.66 -22.41
CA LYS A 3 72.16 14.62 -23.16
C LYS A 3 70.71 14.64 -22.77
N ILE A 4 69.78 14.82 -23.71
CA ILE A 4 68.38 14.68 -23.55
C ILE A 4 68.05 13.27 -23.94
N LEU A 5 67.64 12.47 -22.95
CA LEU A 5 67.06 11.13 -23.13
C LEU A 5 65.59 11.29 -23.51
N PHE A 6 65.23 10.88 -24.73
CA PHE A 6 63.86 10.70 -25.13
C PHE A 6 63.38 9.33 -24.64
N LEU A 7 62.53 9.32 -23.66
CA LEU A 7 61.79 8.11 -23.27
C LEU A 7 60.53 8.06 -24.13
N ALA A 8 60.52 7.16 -25.09
CA ALA A 8 59.30 6.83 -25.84
C ALA A 8 58.43 5.94 -24.95
N ALA A 9 57.37 6.49 -24.36
CA ALA A 9 56.35 5.71 -23.71
C ALA A 9 55.45 5.12 -24.80
N MET A 10 55.59 3.83 -25.07
CA MET A 10 54.63 3.06 -25.81
C MET A 10 53.36 2.93 -24.94
N ALA A 11 52.32 3.68 -25.27
CA ALA A 11 51.01 3.47 -24.77
C ALA A 11 50.43 2.25 -25.48
N THR A 12 50.51 1.09 -24.86
CA THR A 12 49.70 -0.09 -25.26
C THR A 12 48.28 0.18 -24.86
N LEU A 13 47.42 0.55 -25.82
CA LEU A 13 46.00 0.47 -25.69
C LEU A 13 45.64 -1.00 -25.52
N SER A 14 45.43 -1.46 -24.30
CA SER A 14 44.70 -2.67 -24.05
C SER A 14 43.23 -2.37 -24.30
N LEU A 15 42.72 -2.72 -25.47
CA LEU A 15 41.31 -2.93 -25.67
C LEU A 15 40.90 -4.10 -24.73
N ALA A 16 40.41 -3.77 -23.57
CA ALA A 16 39.62 -4.70 -22.82
C ALA A 16 38.32 -4.85 -23.60
N ALA A 17 38.23 -5.88 -24.43
CA ALA A 17 36.97 -6.40 -24.92
C ALA A 17 36.23 -6.86 -23.67
N ASN A 18 35.23 -6.10 -23.23
CA ASN A 18 34.18 -6.61 -22.37
C ASN A 18 33.43 -7.64 -23.19
N ALA A 19 33.93 -8.88 -23.18
CA ALA A 19 33.10 -10.02 -23.47
C ALA A 19 32.10 -10.08 -22.29
N GLU A 20 30.91 -9.49 -22.48
CA GLU A 20 29.73 -9.94 -21.75
C GLU A 20 29.63 -11.43 -22.03
N ASP A 21 30.07 -12.25 -21.08
CA ASP A 21 29.72 -13.64 -21.02
C ASP A 21 28.17 -13.67 -20.95
N GLU A 22 27.52 -13.73 -22.12
CA GLU A 22 26.20 -14.28 -22.21
C GLU A 22 26.30 -15.70 -21.63
N LYS A 23 26.04 -15.83 -20.33
CA LYS A 23 25.70 -17.10 -19.72
C LYS A 23 24.54 -17.63 -20.55
N LYS A 24 24.84 -18.47 -21.52
CA LYS A 24 23.86 -19.37 -22.11
C LYS A 24 23.29 -20.15 -20.95
N ASP A 25 22.16 -19.65 -20.42
CA ASP A 25 21.35 -20.43 -19.48
C ASP A 25 21.13 -21.78 -20.16
N SER A 26 21.73 -22.81 -19.61
CA SER A 26 21.52 -24.17 -20.05
C SER A 26 20.02 -24.40 -19.93
N VAL A 27 19.33 -24.46 -21.08
CA VAL A 27 17.88 -24.65 -21.11
C VAL A 27 17.58 -25.96 -20.42
N ASN A 28 17.13 -25.87 -19.17
CA ASN A 28 16.66 -27.05 -18.44
C ASN A 28 15.41 -27.55 -19.18
N PRO A 29 15.46 -28.74 -19.81
CA PRO A 29 14.35 -29.26 -20.60
C PRO A 29 13.05 -29.44 -19.81
N ASN A 30 13.16 -29.44 -18.47
CA ASN A 30 12.02 -29.53 -17.54
C ASN A 30 11.55 -28.15 -17.02
N LYS A 31 12.17 -27.06 -17.48
CA LYS A 31 11.72 -25.72 -17.07
C LYS A 31 10.48 -25.35 -17.87
N PRO A 32 9.36 -25.00 -17.21
CA PRO A 32 8.16 -24.57 -17.93
C PRO A 32 8.48 -23.38 -18.83
N VAL A 33 8.07 -23.45 -20.09
CA VAL A 33 8.15 -22.32 -21.02
C VAL A 33 6.82 -21.58 -20.97
N PHE A 34 6.87 -20.31 -20.57
CA PHE A 34 5.71 -19.45 -20.52
C PHE A 34 5.70 -18.53 -21.74
N THR A 35 4.53 -18.39 -22.36
CA THR A 35 4.30 -17.44 -23.44
C THR A 35 3.38 -16.34 -22.92
N THR A 36 3.80 -15.09 -23.02
CA THR A 36 2.95 -13.95 -22.67
C THR A 36 1.82 -13.85 -23.69
N ILE A 37 0.58 -13.98 -23.21
CA ILE A 37 -0.63 -13.85 -24.03
C ILE A 37 -1.12 -12.41 -24.00
N ILE A 38 -1.12 -11.79 -22.81
CA ILE A 38 -1.56 -10.40 -22.59
C ILE A 38 -0.60 -9.78 -21.59
N GLU A 39 -0.13 -8.58 -21.89
CA GLU A 39 0.64 -7.74 -20.98
C GLU A 39 -0.16 -6.47 -20.69
N ASN A 40 -0.56 -6.29 -19.45
CA ASN A 40 -1.22 -5.07 -19.01
C ASN A 40 -0.18 -4.02 -18.59
N PRO A 41 -0.41 -2.72 -18.91
CA PRO A 41 0.46 -1.67 -18.41
C PRO A 41 0.40 -1.61 -16.88
N ILE A 42 1.55 -1.42 -16.26
CA ILE A 42 1.69 -1.26 -14.81
C ILE A 42 2.41 0.05 -14.49
N THR A 43 2.21 0.54 -13.27
CA THR A 43 3.00 1.64 -12.70
C THR A 43 4.30 1.12 -12.11
N SER A 44 5.15 2.01 -11.58
CA SER A 44 6.40 1.62 -10.94
C SER A 44 6.17 0.72 -9.72
N ILE A 45 7.08 -0.23 -9.51
CA ILE A 45 7.06 -1.10 -8.33
C ILE A 45 7.40 -0.27 -7.09
N LYS A 46 6.59 -0.41 -6.04
CA LYS A 46 6.75 0.28 -4.77
C LYS A 46 7.26 -0.66 -3.68
N ASN A 47 7.93 -0.10 -2.69
CA ASN A 47 8.48 -0.84 -1.57
C ASN A 47 7.71 -0.54 -0.28
N GLN A 48 6.96 -1.50 0.23
CA GLN A 48 6.25 -1.37 1.52
C GLN A 48 7.19 -1.38 2.73
N ALA A 49 8.46 -1.71 2.54
CA ALA A 49 9.48 -1.84 3.57
C ALA A 49 9.05 -2.72 4.76
N ARG A 50 9.21 -2.23 6.01
CA ARG A 50 8.89 -2.97 7.24
C ARG A 50 7.48 -2.67 7.73
N SER A 51 6.50 -2.86 6.87
CA SER A 51 5.09 -2.72 7.22
C SER A 51 4.28 -3.92 6.75
N GLY A 52 3.25 -4.30 7.48
CA GLY A 52 2.31 -5.35 7.08
C GLY A 52 1.21 -4.81 6.14
N THR A 53 1.57 -3.96 5.17
CA THR A 53 0.64 -3.23 4.30
C THR A 53 0.61 -3.73 2.86
N CYS A 54 1.04 -4.97 2.61
CA CYS A 54 0.99 -5.58 1.28
C CYS A 54 -0.40 -5.50 0.63
N TRP A 55 -1.46 -5.65 1.43
CA TRP A 55 -2.84 -5.51 0.98
C TRP A 55 -3.13 -4.14 0.37
N ASN A 56 -2.55 -3.08 0.92
CA ASN A 56 -2.74 -1.70 0.47
C ASN A 56 -1.91 -1.41 -0.78
N TYR A 57 -0.61 -1.70 -0.73
CA TYR A 57 0.31 -1.51 -1.86
C TYR A 57 -0.14 -2.27 -3.10
N SER A 58 -0.51 -3.54 -2.96
CA SER A 58 -0.97 -4.35 -4.10
C SER A 58 -2.28 -3.85 -4.68
N THR A 59 -3.22 -3.42 -3.82
CA THR A 59 -4.53 -2.94 -4.29
C THR A 59 -4.42 -1.57 -4.95
N LEU A 60 -3.64 -0.64 -4.38
CA LEU A 60 -3.43 0.66 -5.03
C LEU A 60 -2.67 0.51 -6.35
N SER A 61 -1.66 -0.36 -6.42
CA SER A 61 -0.97 -0.67 -7.67
C SER A 61 -1.92 -1.24 -8.73
N TYR A 62 -2.87 -2.07 -8.33
CA TYR A 62 -3.92 -2.56 -9.24
C TYR A 62 -4.80 -1.40 -9.75
N PHE A 63 -5.27 -0.52 -8.87
CA PHE A 63 -6.08 0.64 -9.29
C PHE A 63 -5.29 1.62 -10.15
N GLU A 64 -4.03 1.86 -9.85
CA GLU A 64 -3.14 2.68 -10.69
C GLU A 64 -2.98 2.10 -12.10
N ALA A 65 -2.85 0.78 -12.22
CA ALA A 65 -2.79 0.09 -13.50
C ALA A 65 -4.11 0.23 -14.29
N GLU A 66 -5.26 0.12 -13.61
CA GLU A 66 -6.58 0.31 -14.23
C GLU A 66 -6.78 1.77 -14.69
N ILE A 67 -6.36 2.74 -13.88
CA ILE A 67 -6.37 4.16 -14.25
C ILE A 67 -5.47 4.40 -15.47
N LEU A 68 -4.26 3.88 -15.45
CA LEU A 68 -3.31 3.99 -16.57
C LEU A 68 -3.88 3.38 -17.85
N LYS A 69 -4.48 2.20 -17.77
CA LYS A 69 -5.12 1.52 -18.90
C LYS A 69 -6.24 2.37 -19.49
N LYS A 70 -7.09 2.95 -18.64
CA LYS A 70 -8.28 3.70 -19.04
C LYS A 70 -7.95 5.14 -19.49
N THR A 71 -7.09 5.84 -18.76
CA THR A 71 -6.85 7.29 -18.95
C THR A 71 -5.55 7.61 -19.68
N LYS A 72 -4.63 6.65 -19.79
CA LYS A 72 -3.24 6.82 -20.26
C LYS A 72 -2.40 7.75 -19.39
N LYS A 73 -2.85 8.01 -18.16
CA LYS A 73 -2.14 8.82 -17.18
C LYS A 73 -1.63 7.94 -16.05
N THR A 74 -0.41 8.23 -15.61
CA THR A 74 0.20 7.59 -14.46
C THR A 74 -0.09 8.42 -13.21
N TYR A 75 -0.50 7.75 -12.14
CA TYR A 75 -0.68 8.34 -10.82
C TYR A 75 0.11 7.52 -9.80
N ASP A 76 0.53 8.19 -8.75
CA ASP A 76 1.15 7.62 -7.56
C ASP A 76 0.20 7.91 -6.38
N LEU A 77 -0.58 6.90 -5.97
CA LEU A 77 -1.62 7.03 -4.96
C LEU A 77 -1.04 6.76 -3.57
N CYS A 78 -1.41 7.59 -2.59
CA CYS A 78 -0.81 7.57 -1.27
C CYS A 78 -1.31 6.39 -0.40
N GLU A 79 -0.44 5.41 -0.16
CA GLU A 79 -0.73 4.28 0.73
C GLU A 79 -0.93 4.71 2.18
N MET A 80 -0.21 5.73 2.62
CA MET A 80 -0.31 6.20 4.01
C MET A 80 -1.64 6.89 4.30
N PHE A 81 -2.26 7.51 3.29
CA PHE A 81 -3.62 8.03 3.40
C PHE A 81 -4.61 6.90 3.72
N VAL A 82 -4.53 5.80 2.98
CA VAL A 82 -5.38 4.62 3.20
C VAL A 82 -5.15 4.03 4.59
N CYS A 83 -3.89 3.84 4.99
CA CYS A 83 -3.55 3.32 6.31
C CYS A 83 -4.10 4.21 7.43
N ASN A 84 -3.95 5.53 7.33
CA ASN A 84 -4.42 6.48 8.34
C ASN A 84 -5.95 6.35 8.54
N LYS A 85 -6.72 6.36 7.45
CA LYS A 85 -8.18 6.24 7.52
C LYS A 85 -8.63 4.87 8.00
N ASN A 86 -8.08 3.80 7.42
CA ASN A 86 -8.47 2.43 7.77
C ASN A 86 -8.14 2.09 9.23
N TYR A 87 -6.97 2.46 9.74
CA TYR A 87 -6.62 2.16 11.13
C TYR A 87 -7.46 2.94 12.14
N MET A 88 -7.88 4.16 11.81
CA MET A 88 -8.84 4.89 12.65
C MET A 88 -10.18 4.15 12.70
N ASP A 89 -10.72 3.73 11.56
CA ASP A 89 -12.01 3.02 11.50
C ASP A 89 -11.95 1.67 12.21
N ARG A 90 -10.87 0.93 12.06
CA ARG A 90 -10.65 -0.34 12.77
C ARG A 90 -10.52 -0.13 14.28
N ALA A 91 -9.88 0.94 14.72
CA ALA A 91 -9.82 1.27 16.13
C ALA A 91 -11.21 1.60 16.69
N ILE A 92 -12.02 2.36 15.93
CA ILE A 92 -13.40 2.64 16.29
C ILE A 92 -14.21 1.34 16.38
N LEU A 93 -14.05 0.43 15.42
CA LEU A 93 -14.70 -0.88 15.44
C LEU A 93 -14.27 -1.69 16.67
N LYS A 94 -12.96 -1.78 16.96
CA LYS A 94 -12.46 -2.50 18.13
C LYS A 94 -13.03 -1.95 19.43
N VAL A 95 -13.12 -0.63 19.57
CA VAL A 95 -13.73 0.01 20.74
C VAL A 95 -15.23 -0.31 20.84
N ARG A 96 -15.97 -0.28 19.73
CA ARG A 96 -17.39 -0.63 19.68
C ARG A 96 -17.66 -2.08 20.03
N MET A 97 -16.72 -2.96 19.67
CA MET A 97 -16.77 -4.41 19.95
C MET A 97 -16.12 -4.78 21.29
N HIS A 98 -15.90 -3.81 22.18
CA HIS A 98 -15.32 -4.02 23.51
C HIS A 98 -13.98 -4.79 23.49
N GLY A 99 -13.23 -4.63 22.42
CA GLY A 99 -11.92 -5.27 22.24
C GLY A 99 -11.91 -6.56 21.42
N ASP A 100 -13.05 -7.10 21.05
CA ASP A 100 -13.14 -8.38 20.32
C ASP A 100 -12.76 -8.29 18.84
N ALA A 101 -12.87 -7.10 18.21
CA ALA A 101 -12.44 -6.93 16.84
C ALA A 101 -10.92 -6.97 16.72
N GLN A 102 -10.43 -7.58 15.65
CA GLN A 102 -9.00 -7.61 15.34
C GLN A 102 -8.49 -6.20 14.99
N PHE A 103 -7.30 -5.88 15.49
CA PHE A 103 -6.62 -4.62 15.20
C PHE A 103 -5.13 -4.92 14.96
N SER A 104 -4.73 -4.95 13.70
CA SER A 104 -3.38 -5.31 13.26
C SER A 104 -3.02 -4.57 11.98
N GLN A 105 -1.78 -4.72 11.52
CA GLN A 105 -1.27 -4.07 10.30
C GLN A 105 -1.93 -4.61 9.02
N GLY A 106 -2.29 -5.89 9.02
CA GLY A 106 -2.88 -6.56 7.86
C GLY A 106 -4.27 -6.04 7.49
N GLY A 107 -4.68 -6.26 6.26
CA GLY A 107 -5.96 -5.86 5.70
C GLY A 107 -6.29 -6.60 4.41
N SER A 108 -7.31 -6.15 3.72
CA SER A 108 -7.79 -6.72 2.47
C SER A 108 -7.93 -5.66 1.38
N ALA A 109 -8.10 -6.08 0.14
CA ALA A 109 -8.41 -5.17 -0.97
C ALA A 109 -9.69 -4.37 -0.72
N TYR A 110 -10.67 -4.97 -0.02
CA TYR A 110 -11.91 -4.29 0.34
C TYR A 110 -11.67 -3.08 1.26
N ASP A 111 -10.69 -3.15 2.17
CA ASP A 111 -10.37 -2.01 3.05
C ASP A 111 -9.91 -0.79 2.24
N VAL A 112 -9.13 -1.01 1.18
CA VAL A 112 -8.71 0.07 0.27
C VAL A 112 -9.90 0.64 -0.47
N LEU A 113 -10.71 -0.23 -1.07
CA LEU A 113 -11.93 0.18 -1.79
C LEU A 113 -12.87 0.99 -0.88
N TYR A 114 -13.07 0.52 0.36
CA TYR A 114 -13.87 1.23 1.34
C TYR A 114 -13.35 2.64 1.62
N VAL A 115 -12.02 2.80 1.77
CA VAL A 115 -11.41 4.13 1.97
C VAL A 115 -11.62 5.03 0.75
N LEU A 116 -11.41 4.50 -0.47
CA LEU A 116 -11.63 5.26 -1.72
C LEU A 116 -13.08 5.75 -1.84
N GLN A 117 -14.06 4.90 -1.52
CA GLN A 117 -15.49 5.22 -1.56
C GLN A 117 -15.89 6.25 -0.50
N ASN A 118 -15.40 6.11 0.73
CA ASN A 118 -15.88 6.90 1.87
C ASN A 118 -15.05 8.16 2.14
N TYR A 119 -13.73 8.11 1.91
CA TYR A 119 -12.79 9.20 2.21
C TYR A 119 -12.13 9.80 0.97
N GLY A 120 -12.09 9.06 -0.13
CA GLY A 120 -11.31 9.41 -1.31
C GLY A 120 -9.85 8.99 -1.18
N ILE A 121 -8.97 9.68 -1.90
CA ILE A 121 -7.52 9.44 -1.93
C ILE A 121 -6.78 10.73 -2.27
N CYS A 122 -5.51 10.82 -1.96
CA CYS A 122 -4.60 11.85 -2.45
C CYS A 122 -3.41 11.21 -3.18
N PRO A 123 -2.70 11.94 -4.04
CA PRO A 123 -1.43 11.49 -4.57
C PRO A 123 -0.36 11.47 -3.46
N GLU A 124 0.67 10.63 -3.61
CA GLU A 124 1.76 10.50 -2.63
C GLU A 124 2.42 11.85 -2.32
N GLU A 125 2.62 12.71 -3.33
CA GLU A 125 3.23 14.03 -3.13
C GLU A 125 2.44 14.97 -2.23
N ALA A 126 1.13 14.75 -2.06
CA ALA A 126 0.27 15.58 -1.20
C ALA A 126 0.32 15.15 0.27
N MET A 127 0.83 13.97 0.55
CA MET A 127 0.96 13.43 1.91
C MET A 127 2.28 12.64 2.03
N PRO A 128 3.42 13.32 1.96
CA PRO A 128 4.71 12.65 2.07
C PRO A 128 4.82 11.94 3.42
N ALA A 129 5.30 10.71 3.38
CA ALA A 129 5.44 9.90 4.58
C ALA A 129 6.40 10.53 5.60
N PRO A 130 6.08 10.48 6.90
CA PRO A 130 6.91 11.09 7.95
C PRO A 130 8.28 10.44 8.11
N GLY A 131 8.50 9.25 7.58
CA GLY A 131 9.84 8.65 7.50
C GLY A 131 10.86 9.60 6.90
N THR A 132 10.44 10.44 5.96
CA THR A 132 11.26 11.50 5.38
C THR A 132 11.66 12.59 6.39
N LEU A 133 10.87 12.83 7.45
CA LEU A 133 11.18 13.80 8.49
C LEU A 133 12.38 13.39 9.35
N TYR A 134 12.67 12.10 9.41
CA TYR A 134 13.77 11.53 10.20
C TYR A 134 14.90 10.98 9.31
N GLY A 135 14.88 11.29 8.02
CA GLY A 135 15.85 10.77 7.06
C GLY A 135 15.60 9.34 6.60
N ASP A 136 14.55 8.70 7.08
CA ASP A 136 14.11 7.38 6.63
C ASP A 136 13.16 7.53 5.45
N THR A 137 13.51 6.96 4.31
CA THR A 137 12.66 6.93 3.12
C THR A 137 11.72 5.73 3.11
N LEU A 138 11.84 4.83 4.10
CA LEU A 138 11.12 3.58 4.15
C LEU A 138 10.27 3.48 5.42
N ASN A 139 9.05 3.00 5.28
CA ASN A 139 8.11 2.83 6.38
C ASN A 139 8.56 1.73 7.36
N ASN A 140 8.39 2.00 8.66
CA ASN A 140 8.58 1.01 9.71
C ASN A 140 7.43 1.09 10.72
N PHE A 141 6.51 0.12 10.63
CA PHE A 141 5.29 0.09 11.45
C PHE A 141 5.46 -0.62 12.79
N ASN A 142 6.64 -1.16 13.10
CA ASN A 142 6.85 -1.87 14.36
C ASN A 142 6.60 -0.97 15.56
N GLN A 143 7.15 0.25 15.56
CA GLN A 143 6.95 1.20 16.64
C GLN A 143 5.52 1.77 16.64
N LEU A 144 4.96 2.07 15.47
CA LEU A 144 3.58 2.55 15.35
C LEU A 144 2.60 1.59 16.03
N PHE A 145 2.67 0.30 15.73
CA PHE A 145 1.77 -0.68 16.30
C PHE A 145 2.08 -0.99 17.77
N ALA A 146 3.34 -0.95 18.17
CA ALA A 146 3.73 -1.06 19.59
C ALA A 146 3.11 0.03 20.47
N VAL A 147 2.86 1.22 19.90
CA VAL A 147 2.19 2.34 20.61
C VAL A 147 0.67 2.28 20.44
N MET A 148 0.20 2.06 19.23
CA MET A 148 -1.21 2.20 18.85
C MET A 148 -2.07 1.05 19.39
N GLU A 149 -1.59 -0.19 19.33
CA GLU A 149 -2.36 -1.36 19.78
C GLU A 149 -2.66 -1.32 21.29
N PRO A 150 -1.71 -1.11 22.19
CA PRO A 150 -1.98 -0.95 23.61
C PRO A 150 -2.89 0.25 23.91
N TYR A 151 -2.71 1.36 23.18
CA TYR A 151 -3.56 2.53 23.32
C TYR A 151 -5.04 2.20 23.03
N VAL A 152 -5.31 1.60 21.86
CA VAL A 152 -6.68 1.22 21.46
C VAL A 152 -7.25 0.17 22.40
N LYS A 153 -6.44 -0.83 22.82
CA LYS A 153 -6.85 -1.86 23.77
C LYS A 153 -7.25 -1.24 25.10
N ALA A 154 -6.47 -0.31 25.64
CA ALA A 154 -6.78 0.37 26.91
C ALA A 154 -8.11 1.11 26.83
N VAL A 155 -8.42 1.75 25.69
CA VAL A 155 -9.70 2.43 25.47
C VAL A 155 -10.85 1.43 25.35
N ALA A 156 -10.65 0.34 24.61
CA ALA A 156 -11.69 -0.63 24.29
C ALA A 156 -12.13 -1.47 25.50
N THR A 157 -11.20 -1.78 26.41
CA THR A 157 -11.44 -2.69 27.54
C THR A 157 -11.66 -1.98 28.86
N LYS A 158 -11.60 -0.65 28.88
CA LYS A 158 -11.83 0.12 30.12
C LYS A 158 -13.29 0.12 30.51
N ASP A 159 -13.58 -0.36 31.69
CA ASP A 159 -14.92 -0.26 32.28
C ASP A 159 -15.20 1.18 32.70
N VAL A 160 -15.98 1.89 31.88
CA VAL A 160 -16.42 3.26 32.12
C VAL A 160 -17.88 3.42 31.70
N LYS A 161 -18.67 4.13 32.50
CA LYS A 161 -20.09 4.40 32.15
C LYS A 161 -20.23 5.23 30.86
N LYS A 162 -19.26 6.10 30.58
CA LYS A 162 -19.25 6.98 29.40
C LYS A 162 -17.81 7.15 28.92
N LEU A 163 -17.55 6.73 27.69
CA LEU A 163 -16.26 6.88 27.04
C LEU A 163 -16.04 8.34 26.60
N ASN A 164 -14.90 8.93 26.99
CA ASN A 164 -14.54 10.26 26.51
C ASN A 164 -14.08 10.20 25.05
N PRO A 165 -14.72 10.94 24.13
CA PRO A 165 -14.37 10.91 22.69
C PRO A 165 -12.97 11.44 22.38
N ALA A 166 -12.29 12.08 23.32
CA ALA A 166 -10.93 12.61 23.16
C ALA A 166 -9.89 11.53 22.73
N TRP A 167 -10.17 10.25 23.01
CA TRP A 167 -9.31 9.16 22.59
C TRP A 167 -9.11 9.12 21.05
N LYS A 168 -10.11 9.54 20.28
CA LYS A 168 -10.00 9.62 18.82
C LYS A 168 -8.95 10.64 18.39
N ASN A 169 -8.93 11.79 19.04
CA ASN A 169 -7.93 12.83 18.77
C ASN A 169 -6.52 12.37 19.19
N GLY A 170 -6.41 11.64 20.30
CA GLY A 170 -5.16 11.03 20.72
C GLY A 170 -4.64 10.02 19.71
N LEU A 171 -5.50 9.11 19.25
CA LEU A 171 -5.14 8.14 18.20
C LEU A 171 -4.81 8.85 16.88
N GLN A 172 -5.59 9.85 16.47
CA GLN A 172 -5.30 10.62 15.26
C GLN A 172 -3.93 11.28 15.34
N GLY A 173 -3.57 11.84 16.49
CA GLY A 173 -2.23 12.40 16.72
C GLY A 173 -1.11 11.37 16.53
N ILE A 174 -1.32 10.13 16.99
CA ILE A 174 -0.38 9.03 16.77
C ILE A 174 -0.29 8.70 15.27
N LEU A 175 -1.44 8.53 14.61
CA LEU A 175 -1.49 8.23 13.18
C LEU A 175 -0.81 9.32 12.34
N ASP A 176 -1.09 10.58 12.62
CA ASP A 176 -0.52 11.73 11.91
C ASP A 176 0.99 11.84 12.12
N ALA A 177 1.49 11.49 13.31
CA ALA A 177 2.91 11.51 13.61
C ALA A 177 3.70 10.42 12.88
N TYR A 178 3.10 9.24 12.66
CA TYR A 178 3.78 8.10 12.05
C TYR A 178 3.49 7.92 10.56
N LEU A 179 2.32 8.34 10.09
CA LEU A 179 1.87 8.12 8.70
C LEU A 179 1.78 9.42 7.89
N GLY A 180 1.83 10.56 8.55
CA GLY A 180 1.53 11.85 7.95
C GLY A 180 0.08 12.27 8.15
N LYS A 181 -0.12 13.58 8.12
CA LYS A 181 -1.45 14.18 8.26
C LYS A 181 -2.19 14.12 6.93
N CYS A 182 -3.35 13.48 6.90
CA CYS A 182 -4.20 13.44 5.73
C CYS A 182 -4.62 14.87 5.33
N PRO A 183 -4.37 15.30 4.08
CA PRO A 183 -4.75 16.62 3.62
C PRO A 183 -6.28 16.73 3.48
N GLU A 184 -6.85 17.83 3.92
CA GLU A 184 -8.25 18.17 3.63
C GLU A 184 -8.39 18.73 2.21
N ASN A 185 -7.40 19.52 1.79
CA ASN A 185 -7.29 20.13 0.48
C ASN A 185 -5.83 20.09 0.03
N PHE A 186 -5.59 19.89 -1.26
CA PHE A 186 -4.26 19.91 -1.85
C PHE A 186 -4.30 20.36 -3.30
N LYS A 187 -3.16 20.80 -3.81
CA LYS A 187 -2.98 21.17 -5.22
C LYS A 187 -2.22 20.08 -5.94
N TYR A 188 -2.75 19.61 -7.06
CA TYR A 188 -2.12 18.63 -7.92
C TYR A 188 -2.26 19.03 -9.38
N GLU A 189 -1.17 19.01 -10.14
CA GLU A 189 -1.13 19.46 -11.55
C GLU A 189 -1.84 20.83 -11.77
N GLY A 190 -1.64 21.77 -10.84
CA GLY A 190 -2.19 23.12 -10.93
C GLY A 190 -3.64 23.26 -10.51
N LYS A 191 -4.36 22.19 -10.22
CA LYS A 191 -5.77 22.19 -9.78
C LYS A 191 -5.88 21.94 -8.28
N GLN A 192 -6.93 22.50 -7.69
CA GLN A 192 -7.26 22.30 -6.29
C GLN A 192 -8.20 21.11 -6.14
N TYR A 193 -7.90 20.23 -5.18
CA TYR A 193 -8.67 19.03 -4.88
C TYR A 193 -8.92 18.87 -3.39
N THR A 194 -10.00 18.17 -3.07
CA THR A 194 -10.14 17.39 -1.84
C THR A 194 -9.84 15.93 -2.17
N PRO A 195 -9.58 15.05 -1.19
CA PRO A 195 -9.40 13.62 -1.47
C PRO A 195 -10.56 12.99 -2.25
N LYS A 196 -11.80 13.40 -1.97
CA LYS A 196 -12.98 12.89 -2.71
C LYS A 196 -13.04 13.38 -4.15
N THR A 197 -12.77 14.66 -4.39
CA THR A 197 -12.79 15.20 -5.75
C THR A 197 -11.63 14.68 -6.59
N PHE A 198 -10.49 14.40 -5.96
CA PHE A 198 -9.38 13.76 -6.64
C PHE A 198 -9.72 12.30 -7.01
N ALA A 199 -10.24 11.50 -6.08
CA ALA A 199 -10.68 10.13 -6.35
C ALA A 199 -11.70 10.07 -7.50
N ALA A 200 -12.66 11.01 -7.56
CA ALA A 200 -13.63 11.10 -8.64
C ALA A 200 -12.99 11.48 -10.00
N SER A 201 -11.87 12.21 -10.00
CA SER A 201 -11.16 12.62 -11.21
C SER A 201 -10.31 11.51 -11.85
N LEU A 202 -10.08 10.41 -11.16
CA LEU A 202 -9.24 9.30 -11.62
C LEU A 202 -9.89 8.44 -12.73
N GLY A 203 -11.16 8.68 -13.02
CA GLY A 203 -11.85 8.03 -14.14
C GLY A 203 -12.35 6.61 -13.85
N LEU A 204 -12.31 6.15 -12.60
CA LEU A 204 -12.89 4.89 -12.16
C LEU A 204 -14.15 5.14 -11.33
N ASP A 205 -15.15 4.27 -11.45
CA ASP A 205 -16.25 4.17 -10.49
C ASP A 205 -15.91 3.10 -9.47
N TRP A 206 -15.71 3.50 -8.23
CA TRP A 206 -15.34 2.60 -7.14
C TRP A 206 -16.45 1.61 -6.78
N ASN A 207 -17.68 1.84 -7.25
CA ASN A 207 -18.81 0.93 -7.04
C ASN A 207 -18.83 -0.22 -8.05
N ASP A 208 -18.06 -0.14 -9.13
CA ASP A 208 -17.93 -1.22 -10.12
C ASP A 208 -17.08 -2.40 -9.62
N TYR A 209 -16.40 -2.23 -8.47
CA TYR A 209 -15.48 -3.25 -7.95
C TYR A 209 -16.15 -4.12 -6.90
N VAL A 210 -16.05 -5.42 -7.09
CA VAL A 210 -16.58 -6.45 -6.19
C VAL A 210 -15.50 -7.48 -5.86
N SER A 211 -15.54 -8.02 -4.66
CA SER A 211 -14.70 -9.17 -4.31
C SER A 211 -15.40 -10.45 -4.73
N ILE A 212 -14.65 -11.38 -5.32
CA ILE A 212 -15.15 -12.72 -5.67
C ILE A 212 -14.39 -13.77 -4.88
N THR A 213 -15.07 -14.85 -4.54
CA THR A 213 -14.48 -15.98 -3.84
C THR A 213 -15.12 -17.29 -4.32
N SER A 214 -14.44 -18.40 -4.08
CA SER A 214 -14.90 -19.75 -4.40
C SER A 214 -15.30 -20.56 -3.16
N TYR A 215 -15.81 -19.92 -2.12
CA TYR A 215 -16.28 -20.61 -0.92
C TYR A 215 -17.42 -21.57 -1.24
N THR A 216 -17.27 -22.82 -0.89
CA THR A 216 -18.22 -23.88 -1.24
C THR A 216 -19.42 -23.96 -0.29
N HIS A 217 -19.36 -23.28 0.86
CA HIS A 217 -20.46 -23.21 1.83
C HIS A 217 -21.46 -22.09 1.54
N HIS A 218 -21.19 -21.26 0.54
CA HIS A 218 -22.16 -20.31 -0.02
C HIS A 218 -22.59 -20.74 -1.44
N PRO A 219 -23.82 -20.46 -1.86
CA PRO A 219 -24.23 -20.70 -3.24
C PRO A 219 -23.40 -19.90 -4.22
N PHE A 220 -22.94 -20.53 -5.31
CA PHE A 220 -22.19 -19.85 -6.37
C PHE A 220 -23.06 -18.77 -7.05
N TYR A 221 -22.41 -17.72 -7.53
CA TYR A 221 -23.01 -16.59 -8.23
C TYR A 221 -24.04 -15.80 -7.41
N THR A 222 -23.95 -15.87 -6.09
CA THR A 222 -24.76 -15.06 -5.18
C THR A 222 -23.90 -14.12 -4.38
N ALA A 223 -24.42 -12.93 -4.06
CA ALA A 223 -23.75 -12.00 -3.15
C ALA A 223 -24.01 -12.41 -1.70
N PHE A 224 -23.01 -12.36 -0.87
CA PHE A 224 -23.10 -12.61 0.56
C PHE A 224 -22.11 -11.73 1.33
N PRO A 225 -22.38 -11.38 2.59
CA PRO A 225 -21.41 -10.70 3.43
C PRO A 225 -20.30 -11.67 3.81
N VAL A 226 -19.03 -11.25 3.64
CA VAL A 226 -17.87 -12.00 4.10
C VAL A 226 -17.64 -11.65 5.57
N GLU A 227 -17.83 -12.62 6.45
CA GLU A 227 -17.52 -12.46 7.85
C GLU A 227 -16.08 -12.91 8.15
N VAL A 228 -15.52 -12.49 9.29
CA VAL A 228 -14.16 -12.88 9.68
C VAL A 228 -13.97 -14.38 9.69
N GLN A 229 -14.99 -15.08 10.08
CA GLN A 229 -15.03 -16.52 10.23
C GLN A 229 -15.09 -17.25 8.89
N ASP A 230 -15.68 -16.65 7.86
CA ASP A 230 -15.67 -17.20 6.50
C ASP A 230 -14.26 -17.41 5.98
N ASN A 231 -13.32 -16.58 6.41
CA ASN A 231 -11.97 -16.61 5.89
C ASN A 231 -11.14 -17.75 6.44
N TRP A 232 -11.22 -18.07 7.75
CA TRP A 232 -10.23 -18.99 8.33
C TRP A 232 -10.48 -19.43 9.77
N ARG A 233 -11.53 -18.97 10.43
CA ARG A 233 -11.73 -19.31 11.85
C ARG A 233 -12.53 -20.58 12.11
N GLN A 234 -13.65 -20.75 11.44
CA GLN A 234 -14.53 -21.91 11.64
C GLN A 234 -15.29 -22.23 10.34
N PRO A 235 -14.63 -22.87 9.35
CA PRO A 235 -15.30 -23.26 8.12
C PRO A 235 -16.54 -24.12 8.43
N GLY A 236 -17.68 -23.78 7.85
CA GLY A 236 -18.92 -24.54 7.99
C GLY A 236 -19.76 -24.24 9.24
N THR A 237 -19.44 -23.20 10.02
CA THR A 237 -20.28 -22.78 11.15
C THR A 237 -21.27 -21.67 10.79
N TYR A 238 -21.22 -21.19 9.56
CA TYR A 238 -22.14 -20.16 9.05
C TYR A 238 -23.13 -20.77 8.07
N PRO A 239 -24.42 -20.36 8.18
CA PRO A 239 -25.42 -20.80 7.23
C PRO A 239 -25.14 -20.28 5.81
#